data_5b4f3bb435b166ce1405c39f0ab025dd
#
_entry.id   5b4f3bb435b166ce1405c39f0ab025dd
#
_cell.length_a   1.000
_cell.length_b   1.000
_cell.length_c   1.000
_cell.angle_alpha   90.00
_cell.angle_beta   90.00
_cell.angle_gamma   90.00
#
_symmetry.space_group_name_H-M   'P 1'
#
loop_
_entity.id
_entity.type
_entity.pdbx_description
1 polymer ?
#
loop_
_entity_poly.entity_id
_entity_poly.type
_entity_poly.pdbx_seq_one_letter_code
_entity_poly.pdbx_strand_id
1 'polypeptide(L)'
;QAQALGFGRSIGLAEGLTAQSGALPGAEELAQSGQLANFSFGQGSLLATPLQVAAMMNTIANGGVYRAPCLLDCALDETSGEELSAFARPQAERVLTEQTAAALRTMLEQTVAEGTGCVRPARRGGGQDRYRPDRAVHG
;
A
#
# COMPACT_ATOMS: atom_id res chain seq x y z
N GLN A 1 10.13 5.71 11.57
CA GLN A 1 10.00 5.48 10.11
C GLN A 1 8.60 4.97 9.73
N ALA A 2 7.99 4.01 10.46
CA ALA A 2 6.66 3.50 10.13
C ALA A 2 5.60 4.63 10.05
N GLN A 3 5.62 5.58 10.99
CA GLN A 3 4.72 6.75 10.95
C GLN A 3 4.97 7.65 9.72
N ALA A 4 6.22 7.81 9.30
CA ALA A 4 6.54 8.57 8.10
C ALA A 4 5.99 7.90 6.81
N LEU A 5 5.83 6.58 6.82
CA LEU A 5 5.20 5.80 5.76
C LEU A 5 3.66 5.77 5.85
N GLY A 6 3.07 6.52 6.79
CA GLY A 6 1.62 6.66 6.94
C GLY A 6 0.95 5.68 7.91
N PHE A 7 1.69 4.75 8.52
CA PHE A 7 1.11 3.83 9.51
C PHE A 7 0.76 4.54 10.80
N GLY A 8 -0.35 4.12 11.45
CA GLY A 8 -0.84 4.71 12.69
C GLY A 8 -1.37 6.15 12.55
N ARG A 9 -1.55 6.64 11.33
CA ARG A 9 -2.09 7.98 11.02
C ARG A 9 -3.38 7.83 10.22
N SER A 10 -4.37 8.65 10.54
CA SER A 10 -5.54 8.79 9.66
C SER A 10 -5.14 9.54 8.37
N ILE A 11 -5.66 9.12 7.25
CA ILE A 11 -5.41 9.73 5.94
C ILE A 11 -6.68 10.45 5.52
N GLY A 12 -6.61 11.77 5.36
CA GLY A 12 -7.69 12.57 4.76
C GLY A 12 -7.78 12.24 3.26
N LEU A 13 -8.90 11.71 2.81
CA LEU A 13 -9.13 11.32 1.42
C LEU A 13 -9.84 12.40 0.62
N ALA A 14 -10.73 13.13 1.28
CA ALA A 14 -11.49 14.26 0.78
C ALA A 14 -12.00 15.06 1.97
N GLU A 15 -12.64 16.21 1.73
CA GLU A 15 -13.30 16.96 2.78
C GLU A 15 -14.35 16.09 3.49
N GLY A 16 -14.24 15.99 4.82
CA GLY A 16 -15.13 15.17 5.64
C GLY A 16 -14.93 13.65 5.53
N LEU A 17 -14.02 13.17 4.69
CA LEU A 17 -13.74 11.74 4.51
C LEU A 17 -12.32 11.39 4.92
N THR A 18 -12.17 10.56 5.94
CA THR A 18 -10.88 10.05 6.41
C THR A 18 -10.84 8.53 6.43
N ALA A 19 -9.68 7.96 6.08
CA ALA A 19 -9.41 6.54 6.25
C ALA A 19 -9.03 6.23 7.71
N GLN A 20 -9.28 5.00 8.13
CA GLN A 20 -8.87 4.50 9.44
C GLN A 20 -7.35 4.56 9.62
N SER A 21 -6.90 4.86 10.84
CA SER A 21 -5.47 5.01 11.15
C SER A 21 -4.71 3.69 11.32
N GLY A 22 -5.41 2.57 11.49
CA GLY A 22 -4.76 1.37 12.00
C GLY A 22 -4.21 1.57 13.41
N ALA A 23 -3.25 0.76 13.82
CA ALA A 23 -2.56 0.92 15.09
C ALA A 23 -1.07 0.61 14.97
N LEU A 24 -0.24 1.41 15.62
CA LEU A 24 1.18 1.15 15.81
C LEU A 24 1.46 0.86 17.28
N PRO A 25 2.25 -0.17 17.61
CA PRO A 25 2.70 -0.41 18.97
C PRO A 25 3.50 0.77 19.52
N GLY A 26 3.31 1.08 20.77
CA GLY A 26 4.08 2.09 21.48
C GLY A 26 5.51 1.66 21.76
N ALA A 27 6.38 2.62 22.14
CA ALA A 27 7.77 2.32 22.46
C ALA A 27 7.92 1.36 23.65
N GLU A 28 7.05 1.47 24.66
CA GLU A 28 7.05 0.58 25.83
C GLU A 28 6.68 -0.86 25.46
N GLU A 29 5.72 -1.04 24.55
CA GLU A 29 5.32 -2.34 24.03
C GLU A 29 6.47 -2.97 23.21
N LEU A 30 7.09 -2.20 22.33
CA LEU A 30 8.23 -2.66 21.52
C LEU A 30 9.47 -3.00 22.35
N ALA A 31 9.62 -2.43 23.53
CA ALA A 31 10.70 -2.75 24.47
C ALA A 31 10.55 -4.13 25.14
N GLN A 32 9.35 -4.73 25.10
CA GLN A 32 9.13 -6.07 25.62
C GLN A 32 9.84 -7.11 24.75
N SER A 33 10.29 -8.19 25.38
CA SER A 33 11.04 -9.26 24.71
C SER A 33 10.30 -9.83 23.50
N GLY A 34 10.96 -9.83 22.36
CA GLY A 34 10.43 -10.36 21.10
C GLY A 34 9.47 -9.44 20.33
N GLN A 35 8.92 -8.39 20.94
CA GLN A 35 7.93 -7.53 20.28
C GLN A 35 8.53 -6.73 19.12
N LEU A 36 9.73 -6.21 19.29
CA LEU A 36 10.43 -5.49 18.22
C LEU A 36 10.74 -6.42 17.03
N ALA A 37 11.13 -7.66 17.30
CA ALA A 37 11.37 -8.65 16.26
C ALA A 37 10.06 -8.96 15.51
N ASN A 38 8.98 -9.24 16.22
CA ASN A 38 7.66 -9.48 15.62
C ASN A 38 7.21 -8.29 14.75
N PHE A 39 7.32 -7.08 15.28
CA PHE A 39 6.98 -5.87 14.54
C PHE A 39 7.79 -5.70 13.26
N SER A 40 9.07 -6.07 13.28
CA SER A 40 9.98 -5.88 12.13
C SER A 40 9.58 -6.65 10.88
N PHE A 41 8.84 -7.74 11.01
CA PHE A 41 8.28 -8.51 9.89
C PHE A 41 6.74 -8.47 9.81
N GLY A 42 6.14 -7.44 10.43
CA GLY A 42 4.72 -7.16 10.28
C GLY A 42 3.80 -8.05 11.13
N GLN A 43 4.31 -8.58 12.24
CA GLN A 43 3.54 -9.36 13.20
C GLN A 43 3.30 -8.60 14.51
N GLY A 44 2.51 -9.17 15.41
CA GLY A 44 2.18 -8.58 16.71
C GLY A 44 0.98 -7.64 16.64
N SER A 45 1.03 -6.54 17.38
CA SER A 45 -0.07 -5.56 17.52
C SER A 45 -0.15 -4.52 16.40
N LEU A 46 0.68 -4.65 15.36
CA LEU A 46 0.58 -3.79 14.18
C LEU A 46 -0.74 -4.05 13.43
N LEU A 47 -1.56 -3.01 13.32
CA LEU A 47 -2.76 -3.00 12.46
C LEU A 47 -2.58 -1.97 11.37
N ALA A 48 -2.59 -2.43 10.12
CA ALA A 48 -2.47 -1.57 8.95
C ALA A 48 -3.70 -1.71 8.06
N THR A 49 -4.15 -0.60 7.47
CA THR A 49 -5.19 -0.64 6.46
C THR A 49 -4.59 -0.98 5.09
N PRO A 50 -5.36 -1.59 4.17
CA PRO A 50 -4.89 -1.80 2.80
C PRO A 50 -4.40 -0.51 2.11
N LEU A 51 -5.04 0.62 2.43
CA LEU A 51 -4.65 1.93 1.90
C LEU A 51 -3.27 2.37 2.39
N GLN A 52 -2.95 2.13 3.67
CA GLN A 52 -1.62 2.42 4.22
C GLN A 52 -0.54 1.54 3.59
N VAL A 53 -0.84 0.27 3.37
CA VAL A 53 0.08 -0.64 2.67
C VAL A 53 0.30 -0.18 1.23
N ALA A 54 -0.76 0.19 0.51
CA ALA A 54 -0.65 0.73 -0.84
C ALA A 54 0.17 2.03 -0.89
N ALA A 55 -0.02 2.94 0.07
CA ALA A 55 0.75 4.18 0.18
C ALA A 55 2.24 3.91 0.45
N MET A 56 2.56 2.93 1.30
CA MET A 56 3.93 2.48 1.53
C MET A 56 4.58 1.92 0.25
N MET A 57 3.87 1.04 -0.46
CA MET A 57 4.37 0.47 -1.72
C MET A 57 4.58 1.55 -2.78
N ASN A 58 3.65 2.51 -2.89
CA ASN A 58 3.81 3.67 -3.76
C ASN A 58 5.03 4.51 -3.37
N THR A 59 5.31 4.68 -2.09
CA THR A 59 6.48 5.41 -1.61
C THR A 59 7.79 4.74 -2.05
N ILE A 60 7.86 3.41 -1.96
CA ILE A 60 9.03 2.64 -2.44
C ILE A 60 9.17 2.78 -3.96
N ALA A 61 8.08 2.60 -4.70
CA ALA A 61 8.06 2.73 -6.16
C ALA A 61 8.43 4.14 -6.64
N ASN A 62 8.05 5.16 -5.87
CA ASN A 62 8.29 6.59 -6.15
C ASN A 62 9.64 7.10 -5.59
N GLY A 63 10.64 6.22 -5.45
CA GLY A 63 11.98 6.58 -5.02
C GLY A 63 12.08 7.13 -3.60
N GLY A 64 11.16 6.74 -2.71
CA GLY A 64 11.17 7.12 -1.29
C GLY A 64 10.40 8.40 -0.95
N VAL A 65 9.61 8.91 -1.89
CA VAL A 65 8.74 10.07 -1.68
C VAL A 65 7.34 9.63 -1.33
N TYR A 66 6.91 9.89 -0.11
CA TYR A 66 5.55 9.63 0.36
C TYR A 66 4.60 10.72 -0.15
N ARG A 67 3.46 10.29 -0.66
CA ARG A 67 2.29 11.14 -0.93
C ARG A 67 1.08 10.48 -0.30
N ALA A 68 0.36 11.22 0.53
CA ALA A 68 -0.88 10.71 1.09
C ALA A 68 -1.89 10.45 -0.05
N PRO A 69 -2.59 9.31 -0.04
CA PRO A 69 -3.70 9.08 -0.98
C PRO A 69 -4.76 10.18 -0.87
N CYS A 70 -5.34 10.57 -1.99
CA CYS A 70 -6.50 11.45 -2.08
C CYS A 70 -7.48 10.89 -3.13
N LEU A 71 -8.75 11.21 -3.00
CA LEU A 71 -9.80 10.76 -3.92
C LEU A 71 -10.22 11.83 -4.93
N LEU A 72 -10.00 13.11 -4.59
CA LEU A 72 -10.41 14.23 -5.43
C LEU A 72 -9.18 14.85 -6.07
N ASP A 73 -9.21 15.02 -7.37
CA ASP A 73 -8.17 15.68 -8.15
C ASP A 73 -8.68 17.04 -8.69
N CYS A 74 -9.76 17.01 -9.42
CA CYS A 74 -10.41 18.21 -9.95
C CYS A 74 -11.92 18.01 -10.11
N ALA A 75 -12.65 19.11 -10.21
CA ALA A 75 -14.05 19.13 -10.65
C ALA A 75 -14.08 19.60 -12.10
N LEU A 76 -14.82 18.87 -12.94
CA LEU A 76 -14.99 19.21 -14.35
C LEU A 76 -16.43 19.67 -14.62
N ASP A 77 -16.57 20.59 -15.54
CA ASP A 77 -17.89 20.90 -16.11
C ASP A 77 -18.40 19.70 -16.92
N GLU A 78 -19.64 19.30 -16.64
CA GLU A 78 -20.23 18.10 -17.27
C GLU A 78 -20.40 18.28 -18.80
N THR A 79 -20.59 19.49 -19.26
CA THR A 79 -20.90 19.78 -20.67
C THR A 79 -19.65 20.05 -21.49
N SER A 80 -18.77 20.89 -20.98
CA SER A 80 -17.55 21.33 -21.70
C SER A 80 -16.35 20.45 -21.43
N GLY A 81 -16.32 19.71 -20.28
CA GLY A 81 -15.16 18.96 -19.80
C GLY A 81 -14.06 19.88 -19.27
N GLU A 82 -14.31 21.18 -19.15
CA GLU A 82 -13.33 22.13 -18.61
C GLU A 82 -13.18 21.96 -17.11
N GLU A 83 -11.95 22.15 -16.62
CA GLU A 83 -11.65 22.11 -15.18
C GLU A 83 -12.22 23.33 -14.47
N LEU A 84 -13.21 23.10 -13.60
CA LEU A 84 -13.85 24.15 -12.79
C LEU A 84 -13.02 24.50 -11.55
N SER A 85 -12.43 23.49 -10.91
CA SER A 85 -11.58 23.69 -9.75
C SER A 85 -10.62 22.51 -9.55
N ALA A 86 -9.39 22.80 -9.14
CA ALA A 86 -8.43 21.82 -8.69
C ALA A 86 -8.50 21.67 -7.18
N PHE A 87 -8.47 20.44 -6.68
CA PHE A 87 -8.34 20.18 -5.24
C PHE A 87 -6.87 20.17 -4.83
N ALA A 88 -6.58 20.68 -3.63
CA ALA A 88 -5.22 20.69 -3.11
C ALA A 88 -4.70 19.25 -2.95
N ARG A 89 -3.67 18.93 -3.70
CA ARG A 89 -3.00 17.63 -3.56
C ARG A 89 -2.15 17.59 -2.30
N PRO A 90 -2.12 16.47 -1.57
CA PRO A 90 -1.24 16.32 -0.42
C PRO A 90 0.22 16.58 -0.79
N GLN A 91 0.93 17.27 0.08
CA GLN A 91 2.35 17.55 -0.13
C GLN A 91 3.15 16.25 -0.16
N ALA A 92 4.16 16.25 -1.03
CA ALA A 92 5.10 15.14 -1.11
C ALA A 92 6.18 15.30 -0.05
N GLU A 93 6.51 14.23 0.65
CA GLU A 93 7.54 14.20 1.68
C GLU A 93 8.55 13.09 1.40
N ARG A 94 9.84 13.40 1.37
CA ARG A 94 10.87 12.37 1.25
C ARG A 94 11.07 11.69 2.59
N VAL A 95 10.67 10.43 2.68
CA VAL A 95 10.72 9.63 3.91
C VAL A 95 11.76 8.50 3.86
N LEU A 96 12.22 8.14 2.66
CA LEU A 96 13.34 7.23 2.42
C LEU A 96 14.34 7.88 1.46
N THR A 97 15.60 7.50 1.59
CA THR A 97 16.59 7.85 0.56
C THR A 97 16.31 7.11 -0.74
N GLU A 98 16.73 7.66 -1.87
CA GLU A 98 16.56 6.98 -3.17
C GLU A 98 17.27 5.63 -3.19
N GLN A 99 18.44 5.55 -2.58
CA GLN A 99 19.20 4.31 -2.46
C GLN A 99 18.43 3.24 -1.68
N THR A 100 17.83 3.62 -0.53
CA THR A 100 17.02 2.69 0.28
C THR A 100 15.78 2.24 -0.50
N ALA A 101 15.08 3.15 -1.17
CA ALA A 101 13.92 2.82 -1.98
C ALA A 101 14.27 1.89 -3.15
N ALA A 102 15.40 2.12 -3.82
CA ALA A 102 15.89 1.25 -4.90
C ALA A 102 16.24 -0.15 -4.39
N ALA A 103 16.92 -0.26 -3.25
CA ALA A 103 17.23 -1.55 -2.63
C ALA A 103 15.97 -2.33 -2.25
N LEU A 104 14.98 -1.67 -1.62
CA LEU A 104 13.70 -2.29 -1.28
C LEU A 104 12.94 -2.74 -2.53
N ARG A 105 12.93 -1.96 -3.60
CA ARG A 105 12.28 -2.35 -4.86
C ARG A 105 12.92 -3.59 -5.45
N THR A 106 14.25 -3.67 -5.49
CA THR A 106 14.96 -4.87 -5.97
C THR A 106 14.61 -6.10 -5.15
N MET A 107 14.55 -5.99 -3.81
CA MET A 107 14.15 -7.10 -2.94
C MET A 107 12.70 -7.56 -3.20
N LEU A 108 11.78 -6.61 -3.41
CA LEU A 108 10.38 -6.92 -3.74
C LEU A 108 10.26 -7.59 -5.11
N GLU A 109 10.99 -7.13 -6.12
CA GLU A 109 11.04 -7.73 -7.45
C GLU A 109 11.56 -9.19 -7.38
N GLN A 110 12.62 -9.44 -6.61
CA GLN A 110 13.13 -10.79 -6.36
C GLN A 110 12.10 -11.68 -5.65
N THR A 111 11.38 -11.15 -4.68
CA THR A 111 10.31 -11.88 -3.98
C THR A 111 9.20 -12.34 -4.93
N VAL A 112 8.87 -11.52 -5.93
CA VAL A 112 7.88 -11.88 -6.97
C VAL A 112 8.49 -12.87 -7.98
N ALA A 113 9.76 -12.71 -8.35
CA ALA A 113 10.41 -13.57 -9.34
C ALA A 113 10.69 -14.98 -8.82
N GLU A 114 11.16 -15.11 -7.58
CA GLU A 114 11.72 -16.34 -7.02
C GLU A 114 11.05 -16.80 -5.71
N GLY A 115 10.30 -15.91 -5.05
CA GLY A 115 9.71 -16.15 -3.74
C GLY A 115 8.26 -16.64 -3.78
N THR A 116 7.62 -16.59 -2.61
CA THR A 116 6.21 -16.97 -2.41
C THR A 116 5.22 -16.09 -3.15
N GLY A 117 5.63 -14.89 -3.57
CA GLY A 117 4.84 -13.96 -4.40
C GLY A 117 4.86 -14.28 -5.89
N CYS A 118 5.59 -15.33 -6.31
CA CYS A 118 5.65 -15.77 -7.70
C CYS A 118 4.29 -16.30 -8.15
N VAL A 119 3.45 -15.41 -8.69
CA VAL A 119 2.30 -15.83 -9.49
C VAL A 119 2.87 -16.24 -10.85
N ARG A 120 2.99 -17.55 -11.10
CA ARG A 120 3.32 -18.02 -12.44
C ARG A 120 2.32 -17.40 -13.40
N PRO A 121 2.75 -16.60 -14.39
CA PRO A 121 1.85 -16.18 -15.45
C PRO A 121 1.26 -17.46 -16.03
N ALA A 122 -0.07 -17.56 -16.04
CA ALA A 122 -0.73 -18.65 -16.73
C ALA A 122 -0.08 -18.77 -18.11
N ARG A 123 0.54 -19.94 -18.40
CA ARG A 123 1.17 -20.17 -19.69
C ARG A 123 0.16 -19.73 -20.76
N ARG A 124 0.51 -18.74 -21.56
CA ARG A 124 -0.16 -18.46 -22.83
C ARG A 124 0.19 -19.64 -23.78
N GLY A 125 -0.38 -20.79 -23.46
CA GLY A 125 -0.40 -21.97 -24.30
C GLY A 125 -1.88 -22.26 -24.50
N GLY A 126 -2.37 -22.19 -25.72
CA GLY A 126 -3.76 -22.34 -26.11
C GLY A 126 -4.46 -23.49 -25.38
N GLY A 127 -5.41 -23.14 -24.57
CA GLY A 127 -6.24 -24.06 -23.80
C GLY A 127 -7.05 -23.22 -22.82
N GLN A 128 -8.31 -23.06 -23.13
CA GLN A 128 -9.30 -22.39 -22.30
C GLN A 128 -9.47 -23.16 -20.98
N ASP A 129 -8.67 -22.91 -19.97
CA ASP A 129 -9.06 -23.24 -18.61
C ASP A 129 -9.81 -22.03 -18.03
N ARG A 130 -11.08 -21.99 -18.40
CA ARG A 130 -12.09 -21.18 -17.70
C ARG A 130 -12.12 -21.67 -16.26
N TYR A 131 -11.87 -20.81 -15.31
CA TYR A 131 -12.32 -21.00 -13.94
C TYR A 131 -13.79 -21.44 -13.98
N ARG A 132 -14.05 -22.71 -13.66
CA ARG A 132 -15.39 -23.24 -13.42
C ARG A 132 -15.62 -23.20 -11.91
N PRO A 133 -16.49 -22.30 -11.41
CA PRO A 133 -16.83 -22.29 -9.99
C PRO A 133 -17.75 -23.42 -9.54
N ASP A 134 -18.16 -24.32 -10.43
CA ASP A 134 -19.18 -25.32 -10.16
C ASP A 134 -18.67 -26.75 -10.29
N ARG A 135 -17.98 -27.22 -9.26
CA ARG A 135 -18.10 -28.64 -8.87
C ARG A 135 -18.53 -28.70 -7.42
N ALA A 136 -19.85 -28.56 -7.23
CA ALA A 136 -20.50 -29.13 -6.06
C ALA A 136 -20.13 -30.61 -5.99
N VAL A 137 -19.47 -30.98 -4.91
CA VAL A 137 -19.26 -32.38 -4.56
C VAL A 137 -20.59 -32.91 -4.08
N HIS A 138 -21.30 -33.61 -4.96
CA HIS A 138 -22.37 -34.51 -4.57
C HIS A 138 -21.74 -35.92 -4.50
N GLY A 139 -21.82 -36.52 -3.31
CA GLY A 139 -21.42 -37.90 -3.01
C GLY A 139 -21.35 -38.07 -1.53
#